data_3693162273a3506cbeb770aa1200cd2e
#
_entry.id   3693162273a3506cbeb770aa1200cd2e
#
_cell.length_a   1.000
_cell.length_b   1.000
_cell.length_c   1.000
_cell.angle_alpha   90.00
_cell.angle_beta   90.00
_cell.angle_gamma   90.00
#
_symmetry.space_group_name_H-M   'P 1'
#
loop_
_entity.id
_entity.type
_entity.pdbx_description
1 polymer ?
#
loop_
_entity_poly.entity_id
_entity_poly.type
_entity_poly.pdbx_seq_one_letter_code
_entity_poly.pdbx_strand_id
1 'polypeptide(L)'
;MMKSIKDRSFRPVDVAVAPDGSIFISDWYDPIIGGLAQRDISRGRLYRIAPKGSRYGQPKLDYGSAKECVNALKNPNYCVRYKAWNALHKMGSKAEKELMKMFLSKNLRHRARALWLMGKIEGRSAHFVDMASKDQDPNIRILALRLARQTGTPLIKVIEKMTSDPSAKVRRECAISLTHVRGDKKASLWASLAINHDAGDRWSLEALGIAAENDWDSCLSSWLKLVGDDWDTDKGKDIIWRSRAKESSLLIAKILKDPKVPEKDRPRYFRALDFQDAAQREEALIKILE
;
A
#
# COMPACT_ATOMS: atom_id res chain seq x y z
N MET A 1 0.66 -4.50 -29.07
CA MET A 1 1.88 -3.68 -28.95
C MET A 1 2.10 -2.96 -30.27
N MET A 2 2.27 -1.63 -30.27
CA MET A 2 2.51 -0.85 -31.49
C MET A 2 4.00 -0.97 -31.86
N LYS A 3 4.27 -1.29 -33.13
CA LYS A 3 5.62 -1.46 -33.66
C LYS A 3 5.69 -0.85 -35.05
N SER A 4 6.72 -0.07 -35.32
CA SER A 4 7.01 0.37 -36.70
C SER A 4 7.69 -0.75 -37.46
N ILE A 5 7.19 -1.05 -38.68
CA ILE A 5 7.75 -2.11 -39.54
C ILE A 5 8.77 -1.52 -40.50
N LYS A 6 8.54 -0.31 -40.97
CA LYS A 6 9.35 0.33 -42.03
C LYS A 6 10.22 1.49 -41.54
N ASP A 7 9.82 2.14 -40.45
CA ASP A 7 10.48 3.33 -39.95
C ASP A 7 11.25 3.00 -38.67
N ARG A 8 12.56 2.98 -38.75
CA ARG A 8 13.46 2.71 -37.61
C ARG A 8 13.59 3.88 -36.65
N SER A 9 13.10 5.05 -37.03
CA SER A 9 13.16 6.28 -36.21
C SER A 9 11.93 6.46 -35.29
N PHE A 10 11.00 5.51 -35.28
CA PHE A 10 9.87 5.53 -34.35
C PHE A 10 10.33 5.38 -32.90
N ARG A 11 10.13 6.43 -32.11
CA ARG A 11 10.50 6.51 -30.68
C ARG A 11 9.33 7.05 -29.86
N PRO A 12 8.40 6.17 -29.47
CA PRO A 12 7.27 6.59 -28.65
C PRO A 12 7.77 7.02 -27.28
N VAL A 13 7.37 8.19 -26.81
CA VAL A 13 7.81 8.80 -25.55
C VAL A 13 6.69 8.97 -24.55
N ASP A 14 5.44 9.10 -25.01
CA ASP A 14 4.29 9.24 -24.11
C ASP A 14 3.01 8.66 -24.73
N VAL A 15 2.06 8.32 -23.85
CA VAL A 15 0.76 7.80 -24.21
C VAL A 15 -0.34 8.45 -23.37
N ALA A 16 -1.38 8.97 -24.03
CA ALA A 16 -2.52 9.59 -23.36
C ALA A 16 -3.85 9.02 -23.87
N VAL A 17 -4.81 8.86 -22.95
CA VAL A 17 -6.17 8.46 -23.32
C VAL A 17 -7.02 9.71 -23.47
N ALA A 18 -7.54 9.91 -24.69
CA ALA A 18 -8.42 11.02 -25.01
C ALA A 18 -9.82 10.87 -24.35
N PRO A 19 -10.59 11.97 -24.24
CA PRO A 19 -11.94 11.91 -23.66
C PRO A 19 -12.91 10.96 -24.34
N ASP A 20 -12.73 10.68 -25.65
CA ASP A 20 -13.52 9.72 -26.44
C ASP A 20 -13.05 8.26 -26.27
N GLY A 21 -12.01 8.02 -25.49
CA GLY A 21 -11.42 6.70 -25.28
C GLY A 21 -10.37 6.31 -26.31
N SER A 22 -10.11 7.12 -27.34
CA SER A 22 -8.98 6.90 -28.25
C SER A 22 -7.64 7.12 -27.51
N ILE A 23 -6.57 6.54 -28.04
CA ILE A 23 -5.23 6.63 -27.48
C ILE A 23 -4.37 7.52 -28.38
N PHE A 24 -3.75 8.54 -27.80
CA PHE A 24 -2.71 9.32 -28.48
C PHE A 24 -1.35 8.84 -28.03
N ILE A 25 -0.44 8.74 -29.01
CA ILE A 25 0.96 8.38 -28.77
C ILE A 25 1.82 9.44 -29.42
N SER A 26 2.67 10.09 -28.64
CA SER A 26 3.69 11.01 -29.15
C SER A 26 4.93 10.22 -29.56
N ASP A 27 5.52 10.62 -30.69
CA ASP A 27 6.71 10.02 -31.26
C ASP A 27 7.76 11.11 -31.49
N TRP A 28 8.88 10.96 -30.80
CA TRP A 28 9.98 11.89 -30.88
C TRP A 28 10.66 11.90 -32.26
N TYR A 29 10.55 10.81 -33.03
CA TYR A 29 11.28 10.61 -34.28
C TYR A 29 12.79 10.79 -34.12
N ASP A 30 13.44 9.85 -33.47
CA ASP A 30 14.90 9.91 -33.29
C ASP A 30 15.60 8.88 -34.20
N PRO A 31 16.33 9.32 -35.24
CA PRO A 31 17.09 8.43 -36.13
C PRO A 31 18.34 7.85 -35.45
N ILE A 32 18.80 8.47 -34.35
CA ILE A 32 20.01 8.09 -33.63
C ILE A 32 19.65 7.82 -32.17
N ILE A 33 20.13 6.70 -31.63
CA ILE A 33 19.91 6.35 -30.21
C ILE A 33 20.61 7.40 -29.32
N GLY A 34 19.84 7.99 -28.39
CA GLY A 34 20.36 8.90 -27.37
C GLY A 34 19.99 10.36 -27.50
N GLY A 35 19.15 10.75 -28.48
CA GLY A 35 18.61 12.11 -28.58
C GLY A 35 19.63 13.23 -28.80
N LEU A 36 20.85 12.90 -29.15
CA LEU A 36 21.94 13.88 -29.32
C LEU A 36 21.90 14.63 -30.67
N ALA A 37 21.14 14.14 -31.64
CA ALA A 37 21.03 14.77 -32.97
C ALA A 37 19.69 15.51 -33.10
N GLN A 38 19.63 16.74 -32.67
CA GLN A 38 18.45 17.62 -32.79
C GLN A 38 18.37 18.31 -34.16
N ARG A 39 18.88 17.69 -35.21
CA ARG A 39 18.95 18.31 -36.55
C ARG A 39 17.61 18.37 -37.28
N ASP A 40 16.64 17.54 -36.88
CA ASP A 40 15.35 17.42 -37.56
C ASP A 40 14.21 17.51 -36.54
N ILE A 41 13.88 18.75 -36.19
CA ILE A 41 12.79 19.07 -35.24
C ILE A 41 11.40 19.05 -35.90
N SER A 42 11.31 18.79 -37.22
CA SER A 42 10.06 18.87 -37.98
C SER A 42 9.35 17.53 -38.13
N ARG A 43 9.96 16.38 -37.77
CA ARG A 43 9.45 15.03 -38.03
C ARG A 43 8.79 14.37 -36.80
N GLY A 44 8.69 15.05 -35.67
CA GLY A 44 7.89 14.58 -34.55
C GLY A 44 6.45 14.29 -34.96
N ARG A 45 5.87 13.19 -34.44
CA ARG A 45 4.53 12.72 -34.85
C ARG A 45 3.63 12.48 -33.65
N LEU A 46 2.35 12.71 -33.87
CA LEU A 46 1.31 12.35 -32.92
C LEU A 46 0.36 11.35 -33.58
N TYR A 47 0.33 10.13 -33.07
CA TYR A 47 -0.57 9.10 -33.56
C TYR A 47 -1.83 9.02 -32.73
N ARG A 48 -2.98 8.86 -33.39
CA ARG A 48 -4.25 8.49 -32.74
C ARG A 48 -4.58 7.04 -33.07
N ILE A 49 -4.80 6.24 -32.05
CA ILE A 49 -5.26 4.87 -32.17
C ILE A 49 -6.72 4.81 -31.72
N ALA A 50 -7.57 4.32 -32.57
CA ALA A 50 -9.00 4.19 -32.33
C ALA A 50 -9.58 3.05 -33.18
N PRO A 51 -10.78 2.53 -32.90
CA PRO A 51 -11.44 1.56 -33.76
C PRO A 51 -11.59 2.11 -35.22
N LYS A 52 -11.44 1.23 -36.22
CA LYS A 52 -11.55 1.61 -37.61
C LYS A 52 -12.88 2.33 -37.88
N GLY A 53 -12.83 3.47 -38.55
CA GLY A 53 -14.00 4.26 -38.90
C GLY A 53 -14.51 5.19 -37.77
N SER A 54 -13.94 5.12 -36.55
CA SER A 54 -14.35 6.01 -35.47
C SER A 54 -13.87 7.45 -35.74
N ARG A 55 -14.78 8.40 -35.57
CA ARG A 55 -14.46 9.85 -35.60
C ARG A 55 -14.08 10.31 -34.19
N TYR A 56 -13.16 11.26 -34.11
CA TYR A 56 -12.88 11.92 -32.83
C TYR A 56 -14.08 12.76 -32.42
N GLY A 57 -14.50 12.60 -31.16
CA GLY A 57 -15.59 13.37 -30.60
C GLY A 57 -15.34 13.63 -29.12
N GLN A 58 -15.60 14.87 -28.68
CA GLN A 58 -15.55 15.18 -27.26
C GLN A 58 -16.91 14.85 -26.63
N PRO A 59 -16.99 13.91 -25.67
CA PRO A 59 -18.24 13.67 -24.97
C PRO A 59 -18.61 14.95 -24.19
N LYS A 60 -19.87 15.36 -24.31
CA LYS A 60 -20.41 16.45 -23.48
C LYS A 60 -20.57 15.94 -22.07
N LEU A 61 -19.75 16.46 -21.16
CA LEU A 61 -19.75 16.12 -19.75
C LEU A 61 -20.12 17.35 -18.95
N ASP A 62 -21.13 17.21 -18.12
CA ASP A 62 -21.53 18.25 -17.18
C ASP A 62 -20.86 18.03 -15.82
N TYR A 63 -20.31 19.07 -15.25
CA TYR A 63 -19.68 19.10 -13.93
C TYR A 63 -20.36 20.12 -13.00
N GLY A 64 -21.53 20.65 -13.38
CA GLY A 64 -22.26 21.68 -12.63
C GLY A 64 -23.03 21.13 -11.42
N SER A 65 -23.39 19.84 -11.43
CA SER A 65 -24.12 19.23 -10.32
C SER A 65 -23.38 18.05 -9.71
N ALA A 66 -23.62 17.79 -8.42
CA ALA A 66 -23.03 16.64 -7.72
C ALA A 66 -23.41 15.30 -8.39
N LYS A 67 -24.66 15.19 -8.88
CA LYS A 67 -25.16 13.98 -9.56
C LYS A 67 -24.38 13.69 -10.84
N GLU A 68 -24.19 14.71 -11.69
CA GLU A 68 -23.47 14.57 -12.96
C GLU A 68 -21.97 14.33 -12.71
N CYS A 69 -21.38 15.00 -11.73
CA CYS A 69 -20.00 14.76 -11.32
C CYS A 69 -19.80 13.31 -10.81
N VAL A 70 -20.73 12.77 -10.02
CA VAL A 70 -20.66 11.37 -9.56
C VAL A 70 -20.78 10.40 -10.75
N ASN A 71 -21.59 10.68 -11.76
CA ASN A 71 -21.66 9.90 -12.99
C ASN A 71 -20.33 9.96 -13.76
N ALA A 72 -19.76 11.15 -13.92
CA ALA A 72 -18.45 11.33 -14.55
C ALA A 72 -17.32 10.65 -13.74
N LEU A 73 -17.40 10.59 -12.41
CA LEU A 73 -16.45 9.90 -11.55
C LEU A 73 -16.43 8.37 -11.77
N LYS A 74 -17.49 7.79 -12.31
CA LYS A 74 -17.57 6.36 -12.69
C LYS A 74 -16.86 6.07 -14.02
N ASN A 75 -16.58 7.08 -14.83
CA ASN A 75 -16.01 6.92 -16.15
C ASN A 75 -14.66 6.17 -16.11
N PRO A 76 -14.36 5.26 -17.06
CA PRO A 76 -13.06 4.61 -17.16
C PRO A 76 -11.91 5.57 -17.51
N ASN A 77 -12.21 6.69 -18.18
CA ASN A 77 -11.19 7.69 -18.54
C ASN A 77 -10.70 8.46 -17.31
N TYR A 78 -9.38 8.50 -17.12
CA TYR A 78 -8.76 9.17 -15.97
C TYR A 78 -9.01 10.69 -15.96
N CYS A 79 -8.87 11.35 -17.11
CA CYS A 79 -9.05 12.80 -17.20
C CYS A 79 -10.48 13.25 -16.86
N VAL A 80 -11.48 12.44 -17.28
CA VAL A 80 -12.88 12.66 -16.91
C VAL A 80 -13.08 12.53 -15.41
N ARG A 81 -12.52 11.49 -14.81
CA ARG A 81 -12.58 11.31 -13.35
C ARG A 81 -11.87 12.42 -12.59
N TYR A 82 -10.73 12.87 -13.08
CA TYR A 82 -9.98 13.95 -12.44
C TYR A 82 -10.78 15.26 -12.38
N LYS A 83 -11.42 15.64 -13.49
CA LYS A 83 -12.29 16.82 -13.53
C LYS A 83 -13.48 16.65 -12.58
N ALA A 84 -14.14 15.49 -12.60
CA ALA A 84 -15.25 15.17 -11.70
C ALA A 84 -14.84 15.22 -10.23
N TRP A 85 -13.67 14.65 -9.90
CA TRP A 85 -13.11 14.65 -8.56
C TRP A 85 -12.89 16.08 -8.05
N ASN A 86 -12.25 16.93 -8.85
CA ASN A 86 -12.01 18.34 -8.48
C ASN A 86 -13.32 19.12 -8.26
N ALA A 87 -14.33 18.89 -9.12
CA ALA A 87 -15.63 19.54 -8.98
C ALA A 87 -16.34 19.09 -7.69
N LEU A 88 -16.38 17.77 -7.41
CA LEU A 88 -16.97 17.22 -6.19
C LEU A 88 -16.23 17.68 -4.93
N HIS A 89 -14.91 17.74 -4.98
CA HIS A 89 -14.11 18.25 -3.87
C HIS A 89 -14.44 19.72 -3.54
N LYS A 90 -14.59 20.58 -4.57
CA LYS A 90 -15.01 21.97 -4.39
C LYS A 90 -16.45 22.09 -3.85
N MET A 91 -17.34 21.16 -4.18
CA MET A 91 -18.71 21.16 -3.66
C MET A 91 -18.78 20.79 -2.18
N GLY A 92 -17.77 20.09 -1.63
CA GLY A 92 -17.69 19.74 -0.23
C GLY A 92 -18.92 18.96 0.24
N SER A 93 -19.56 19.42 1.31
CA SER A 93 -20.73 18.79 1.91
C SER A 93 -21.95 18.70 0.97
N LYS A 94 -22.06 19.59 -0.01
CA LYS A 94 -23.14 19.54 -1.02
C LYS A 94 -23.08 18.26 -1.88
N ALA A 95 -21.90 17.64 -2.02
CA ALA A 95 -21.71 16.40 -2.77
C ALA A 95 -21.98 15.14 -1.92
N GLU A 96 -22.04 15.24 -0.59
CA GLU A 96 -22.07 14.10 0.34
C GLU A 96 -23.18 13.08 0.01
N LYS A 97 -24.41 13.57 -0.23
CA LYS A 97 -25.55 12.71 -0.53
C LYS A 97 -25.33 11.83 -1.78
N GLU A 98 -24.82 12.41 -2.84
CA GLU A 98 -24.61 11.67 -4.10
C GLU A 98 -23.37 10.77 -4.02
N LEU A 99 -22.33 11.18 -3.31
CA LEU A 99 -21.17 10.34 -2.99
C LEU A 99 -21.56 9.14 -2.12
N MET A 100 -22.42 9.32 -1.13
CA MET A 100 -22.93 8.23 -0.31
C MET A 100 -23.70 7.19 -1.15
N LYS A 101 -24.55 7.63 -2.08
CA LYS A 101 -25.22 6.70 -3.02
C LYS A 101 -24.19 5.89 -3.84
N MET A 102 -23.11 6.52 -4.27
CA MET A 102 -22.06 5.83 -5.00
C MET A 102 -21.27 4.86 -4.09
N PHE A 103 -21.06 5.22 -2.83
CA PHE A 103 -20.40 4.37 -1.84
C PHE A 103 -21.21 3.09 -1.55
N LEU A 104 -22.52 3.17 -1.58
CA LEU A 104 -23.43 2.03 -1.38
C LEU A 104 -23.55 1.13 -2.62
N SER A 105 -22.88 1.43 -3.72
CA SER A 105 -22.93 0.61 -4.94
C SER A 105 -22.21 -0.74 -4.76
N LYS A 106 -22.55 -1.74 -5.60
CA LYS A 106 -21.86 -3.03 -5.62
C LYS A 106 -20.43 -2.97 -6.16
N ASN A 107 -20.05 -1.89 -6.85
CA ASN A 107 -18.76 -1.75 -7.48
C ASN A 107 -17.72 -1.19 -6.50
N LEU A 108 -16.76 -2.01 -6.08
CA LEU A 108 -15.73 -1.63 -5.11
C LEU A 108 -14.89 -0.42 -5.54
N ARG A 109 -14.61 -0.27 -6.84
CA ARG A 109 -13.85 0.89 -7.35
C ARG A 109 -14.67 2.18 -7.18
N HIS A 110 -15.98 2.11 -7.39
CA HIS A 110 -16.87 3.25 -7.17
C HIS A 110 -16.93 3.60 -5.69
N ARG A 111 -17.09 2.61 -4.83
CA ARG A 111 -17.07 2.77 -3.38
C ARG A 111 -15.79 3.46 -2.91
N ALA A 112 -14.64 2.97 -3.36
CA ALA A 112 -13.34 3.55 -3.03
C ALA A 112 -13.22 5.01 -3.47
N ARG A 113 -13.64 5.35 -4.70
CA ARG A 113 -13.61 6.73 -5.21
C ARG A 113 -14.50 7.67 -4.39
N ALA A 114 -15.69 7.21 -4.03
CA ALA A 114 -16.61 7.97 -3.20
C ALA A 114 -16.03 8.21 -1.79
N LEU A 115 -15.49 7.16 -1.16
CA LEU A 115 -14.89 7.24 0.18
C LEU A 115 -13.75 8.26 0.25
N TRP A 116 -12.85 8.27 -0.75
CA TRP A 116 -11.76 9.24 -0.82
C TRP A 116 -12.24 10.70 -0.84
N LEU A 117 -13.36 10.99 -1.49
CA LEU A 117 -13.95 12.32 -1.53
C LEU A 117 -14.70 12.66 -0.24
N MET A 118 -15.53 11.73 0.25
CA MET A 118 -16.27 11.90 1.50
C MET A 118 -15.35 12.17 2.69
N GLY A 119 -14.24 11.43 2.78
CA GLY A 119 -13.26 11.64 3.83
C GLY A 119 -12.52 12.98 3.77
N LYS A 120 -12.60 13.70 2.66
CA LYS A 120 -12.03 15.06 2.50
C LYS A 120 -13.05 16.16 2.69
N ILE A 121 -14.31 15.85 3.00
CA ILE A 121 -15.30 16.85 3.39
C ILE A 121 -14.91 17.39 4.77
N GLU A 122 -14.84 18.71 4.87
CA GLU A 122 -14.45 19.40 6.09
C GLU A 122 -15.30 18.96 7.30
N GLY A 123 -14.63 18.67 8.41
CA GLY A 123 -15.28 18.19 9.64
C GLY A 123 -15.85 16.77 9.60
N ARG A 124 -15.79 16.06 8.46
CA ARG A 124 -16.43 14.73 8.28
C ARG A 124 -15.46 13.55 8.24
N SER A 125 -14.15 13.78 8.16
CA SER A 125 -13.14 12.74 7.99
C SER A 125 -13.26 11.60 9.00
N ALA A 126 -13.32 11.92 10.28
CA ALA A 126 -13.40 10.91 11.35
C ALA A 126 -14.66 10.02 11.24
N HIS A 127 -15.80 10.59 10.84
CA HIS A 127 -17.04 9.86 10.61
C HIS A 127 -16.88 8.84 9.48
N PHE A 128 -16.33 9.24 8.33
CA PHE A 128 -16.17 8.34 7.18
C PHE A 128 -15.08 7.32 7.37
N VAL A 129 -14.01 7.65 8.11
CA VAL A 129 -12.98 6.69 8.53
C VAL A 129 -13.60 5.62 9.45
N ASP A 130 -14.37 6.01 10.47
CA ASP A 130 -15.02 5.04 11.37
C ASP A 130 -16.03 4.16 10.62
N MET A 131 -16.85 4.72 9.74
CA MET A 131 -17.77 3.96 8.89
C MET A 131 -17.02 2.94 8.02
N ALA A 132 -15.95 3.36 7.33
CA ALA A 132 -15.19 2.49 6.44
C ALA A 132 -14.37 1.44 7.20
N SER A 133 -13.94 1.71 8.43
CA SER A 133 -13.22 0.75 9.28
C SER A 133 -14.05 -0.48 9.68
N LYS A 134 -15.37 -0.37 9.60
CA LYS A 134 -16.35 -1.44 9.93
C LYS A 134 -16.93 -2.13 8.69
N ASP A 135 -16.43 -1.79 7.50
CA ASP A 135 -16.96 -2.32 6.25
C ASP A 135 -16.72 -3.83 6.11
N GLN A 136 -17.62 -4.52 5.45
CA GLN A 136 -17.49 -5.95 5.18
C GLN A 136 -16.30 -6.27 4.27
N ASP A 137 -16.00 -5.38 3.31
CA ASP A 137 -14.91 -5.58 2.37
C ASP A 137 -13.57 -5.13 2.96
N PRO A 138 -12.56 -6.01 3.06
CA PRO A 138 -11.26 -5.69 3.63
C PRO A 138 -10.52 -4.57 2.88
N ASN A 139 -10.78 -4.38 1.58
CA ASN A 139 -10.15 -3.29 0.84
C ASN A 139 -10.71 -1.93 1.24
N ILE A 140 -11.99 -1.86 1.61
CA ILE A 140 -12.59 -0.63 2.14
C ILE A 140 -12.04 -0.34 3.55
N ARG A 141 -11.86 -1.38 4.39
CA ARG A 141 -11.21 -1.21 5.71
C ARG A 141 -9.75 -0.74 5.58
N ILE A 142 -9.00 -1.24 4.59
CA ILE A 142 -7.65 -0.73 4.25
C ILE A 142 -7.71 0.76 3.87
N LEU A 143 -8.70 1.15 3.07
CA LEU A 143 -8.85 2.56 2.70
C LEU A 143 -9.16 3.45 3.91
N ALA A 144 -9.84 2.96 4.94
CA ALA A 144 -10.06 3.71 6.18
C ALA A 144 -8.72 4.09 6.85
N LEU A 145 -7.76 3.15 6.95
CA LEU A 145 -6.42 3.42 7.48
C LEU A 145 -5.67 4.46 6.63
N ARG A 146 -5.70 4.31 5.31
CA ARG A 146 -5.05 5.25 4.39
C ARG A 146 -5.67 6.63 4.43
N LEU A 147 -6.98 6.69 4.52
CA LEU A 147 -7.72 7.94 4.64
C LEU A 147 -7.39 8.64 5.97
N ALA A 148 -7.36 7.90 7.08
CA ALA A 148 -6.98 8.43 8.39
C ALA A 148 -5.60 9.11 8.35
N ARG A 149 -4.61 8.47 7.71
CA ARG A 149 -3.26 9.05 7.52
C ARG A 149 -3.30 10.37 6.74
N GLN A 150 -4.11 10.45 5.69
CA GLN A 150 -4.16 11.64 4.82
C GLN A 150 -4.95 12.80 5.42
N THR A 151 -5.89 12.52 6.31
CA THR A 151 -6.81 13.54 6.85
C THR A 151 -6.47 13.97 8.27
N GLY A 152 -5.41 13.39 8.88
CA GLY A 152 -5.06 13.68 10.27
C GLY A 152 -6.06 13.10 11.29
N THR A 153 -6.94 12.17 10.88
CA THR A 153 -7.79 11.45 11.83
C THR A 153 -6.91 10.60 12.77
N PRO A 154 -7.22 10.55 14.09
CA PRO A 154 -6.38 9.84 15.08
C PRO A 154 -6.12 8.38 14.71
N LEU A 155 -4.99 8.11 14.06
CA LEU A 155 -4.63 6.84 13.45
C LEU A 155 -4.53 5.70 14.48
N ILE A 156 -3.98 5.98 15.66
CA ILE A 156 -3.88 5.02 16.78
C ILE A 156 -5.23 4.36 17.05
N LYS A 157 -6.29 5.17 17.21
CA LYS A 157 -7.64 4.66 17.50
C LYS A 157 -8.20 3.78 16.39
N VAL A 158 -7.80 4.02 15.14
CA VAL A 158 -8.22 3.19 14.01
C VAL A 158 -7.45 1.87 14.02
N ILE A 159 -6.14 1.90 14.23
CA ILE A 159 -5.30 0.70 14.31
C ILE A 159 -5.74 -0.19 15.49
N GLU A 160 -5.97 0.38 16.67
CA GLU A 160 -6.42 -0.37 17.87
C GLU A 160 -7.63 -1.27 17.59
N LYS A 161 -8.58 -0.78 16.80
CA LYS A 161 -9.79 -1.54 16.43
C LYS A 161 -9.52 -2.66 15.40
N MET A 162 -8.38 -2.63 14.72
CA MET A 162 -8.10 -3.47 13.54
C MET A 162 -6.88 -4.37 13.71
N THR A 163 -6.23 -4.40 14.87
CA THR A 163 -5.08 -5.29 15.13
C THR A 163 -5.41 -6.76 15.01
N SER A 164 -6.66 -7.15 15.31
CA SER A 164 -7.18 -8.51 15.21
C SER A 164 -8.14 -8.70 14.04
N ASP A 165 -8.05 -7.86 13.00
CA ASP A 165 -8.90 -7.98 11.82
C ASP A 165 -8.75 -9.38 11.19
N PRO A 166 -9.84 -10.05 10.77
CA PRO A 166 -9.77 -11.38 10.18
C PRO A 166 -8.93 -11.42 8.88
N SER A 167 -8.81 -10.30 8.19
CA SER A 167 -8.01 -10.19 6.97
C SER A 167 -6.54 -9.86 7.25
N ALA A 168 -5.63 -10.77 6.91
CA ALA A 168 -4.20 -10.52 6.98
C ALA A 168 -3.77 -9.27 6.18
N LYS A 169 -4.50 -8.92 5.11
CA LYS A 169 -4.23 -7.70 4.32
C LYS A 169 -4.50 -6.44 5.14
N VAL A 170 -5.54 -6.44 5.97
CA VAL A 170 -5.87 -5.32 6.86
C VAL A 170 -4.84 -5.22 7.98
N ARG A 171 -4.49 -6.34 8.61
CA ARG A 171 -3.45 -6.37 9.65
C ARG A 171 -2.10 -5.85 9.12
N ARG A 172 -1.73 -6.22 7.88
CA ARG A 172 -0.53 -5.67 7.20
C ARG A 172 -0.61 -4.16 7.01
N GLU A 173 -1.75 -3.62 6.58
CA GLU A 173 -1.92 -2.17 6.44
C GLU A 173 -1.86 -1.47 7.80
N CYS A 174 -2.36 -2.11 8.89
CA CYS A 174 -2.18 -1.61 10.25
C CYS A 174 -0.70 -1.52 10.61
N ALA A 175 0.08 -2.59 10.36
CA ALA A 175 1.51 -2.60 10.61
C ALA A 175 2.24 -1.49 9.83
N ILE A 176 2.00 -1.37 8.53
CA ILE A 176 2.56 -0.27 7.73
C ILE A 176 2.16 1.10 8.29
N SER A 177 0.93 1.23 8.78
CA SER A 177 0.43 2.49 9.33
C SER A 177 1.13 2.88 10.64
N LEU A 178 1.70 1.93 11.39
CA LEU A 178 2.48 2.20 12.59
C LEU A 178 3.74 3.02 12.33
N THR A 179 4.26 3.06 11.12
CA THR A 179 5.39 3.94 10.75
C THR A 179 5.07 5.42 10.98
N HIS A 180 3.78 5.79 11.00
CA HIS A 180 3.29 7.14 11.27
C HIS A 180 2.90 7.37 12.74
N VAL A 181 3.10 6.38 13.61
CA VAL A 181 2.82 6.45 15.05
C VAL A 181 4.13 6.59 15.81
N ARG A 182 4.14 7.41 16.88
CA ARG A 182 5.28 7.62 17.78
C ARG A 182 4.87 7.31 19.21
N GLY A 183 5.87 7.03 20.06
CA GLY A 183 5.69 6.80 21.50
C GLY A 183 5.26 5.38 21.87
N ASP A 184 4.99 5.16 23.15
CA ASP A 184 4.82 3.85 23.78
C ASP A 184 3.69 3.01 23.21
N LYS A 185 2.65 3.66 22.71
CA LYS A 185 1.52 2.98 22.05
C LYS A 185 1.93 2.20 20.79
N LYS A 186 3.01 2.60 20.11
CA LYS A 186 3.49 1.90 18.92
C LYS A 186 3.90 0.47 19.25
N ALA A 187 4.68 0.27 20.28
CA ALA A 187 5.19 -1.03 20.69
C ALA A 187 4.06 -2.01 21.08
N SER A 188 3.08 -1.53 21.85
CA SER A 188 1.93 -2.37 22.25
C SER A 188 1.04 -2.76 21.08
N LEU A 189 0.79 -1.84 20.13
CA LEU A 189 0.02 -2.13 18.93
C LEU A 189 0.77 -3.07 17.98
N TRP A 190 2.07 -2.90 17.86
CA TRP A 190 2.93 -3.80 17.10
C TRP A 190 2.87 -5.22 17.67
N ALA A 191 3.01 -5.36 19.00
CA ALA A 191 2.92 -6.65 19.67
C ALA A 191 1.57 -7.34 19.43
N SER A 192 0.46 -6.58 19.49
CA SER A 192 -0.88 -7.09 19.18
C SER A 192 -1.01 -7.58 17.74
N LEU A 193 -0.34 -6.93 16.78
CA LEU A 193 -0.31 -7.37 15.38
C LEU A 193 0.59 -8.61 15.21
N ALA A 194 1.73 -8.67 15.91
CA ALA A 194 2.67 -9.77 15.84
C ALA A 194 2.07 -11.09 16.38
N ILE A 195 1.25 -11.04 17.44
CA ILE A 195 0.50 -12.21 17.95
C ILE A 195 -0.42 -12.81 16.86
N ASN A 196 -1.01 -11.95 16.03
CA ASN A 196 -1.92 -12.34 14.96
C ASN A 196 -1.19 -12.65 13.64
N HIS A 197 0.15 -12.82 13.65
CA HIS A 197 0.92 -13.27 12.51
C HIS A 197 0.58 -14.73 12.17
N ASP A 198 0.40 -15.01 10.89
CA ASP A 198 0.22 -16.37 10.39
C ASP A 198 1.58 -16.92 9.96
N ALA A 199 1.98 -18.10 10.48
CA ALA A 199 3.27 -18.72 10.16
C ALA A 199 3.47 -18.82 8.64
N GLY A 200 4.63 -18.38 8.15
CA GLY A 200 4.98 -18.38 6.73
C GLY A 200 4.40 -17.22 5.92
N ASP A 201 3.55 -16.33 6.48
CA ASP A 201 3.12 -15.13 5.78
C ASP A 201 4.26 -14.10 5.70
N ARG A 202 5.09 -14.23 4.66
CA ARG A 202 6.22 -13.35 4.40
C ARG A 202 5.85 -11.87 4.35
N TRP A 203 4.70 -11.54 3.77
CA TRP A 203 4.29 -10.13 3.64
C TRP A 203 3.90 -9.50 4.98
N SER A 204 3.29 -10.27 5.88
CA SER A 204 3.01 -9.81 7.24
C SER A 204 4.30 -9.59 8.02
N LEU A 205 5.29 -10.49 7.91
CA LEU A 205 6.61 -10.33 8.52
C LEU A 205 7.34 -9.08 8.04
N GLU A 206 7.33 -8.83 6.73
CA GLU A 206 7.97 -7.61 6.20
C GLU A 206 7.24 -6.34 6.68
N ALA A 207 5.91 -6.35 6.72
CA ALA A 207 5.15 -5.21 7.24
C ALA A 207 5.44 -4.94 8.72
N LEU A 208 5.54 -5.99 9.54
CA LEU A 208 5.94 -5.89 10.96
C LEU A 208 7.38 -5.38 11.07
N GLY A 209 8.28 -5.84 10.20
CA GLY A 209 9.65 -5.37 10.14
C GLY A 209 9.78 -3.88 9.85
N ILE A 210 9.05 -3.40 8.84
CA ILE A 210 8.99 -1.99 8.48
C ILE A 210 8.41 -1.16 9.64
N ALA A 211 7.37 -1.67 10.31
CA ALA A 211 6.74 -1.00 11.44
C ALA A 211 7.68 -0.83 12.64
N ALA A 212 8.52 -1.83 12.92
CA ALA A 212 9.45 -1.84 14.06
C ALA A 212 10.76 -1.11 13.79
N GLU A 213 11.00 -0.63 12.57
CA GLU A 213 12.24 0.09 12.23
C GLU A 213 12.46 1.24 13.22
N ASN A 214 13.67 1.31 13.79
CA ASN A 214 14.11 2.21 14.87
C ASN A 214 13.49 1.96 16.26
N ASP A 215 12.58 0.99 16.41
CA ASP A 215 11.89 0.70 17.67
C ASP A 215 11.88 -0.81 18.01
N TRP A 216 12.81 -1.59 17.43
CA TRP A 216 12.83 -3.05 17.55
C TRP A 216 12.85 -3.55 18.98
N ASP A 217 13.71 -2.97 19.85
CA ASP A 217 13.84 -3.42 21.23
C ASP A 217 12.53 -3.29 21.99
N SER A 218 11.84 -2.14 21.88
CA SER A 218 10.56 -1.92 22.54
C SER A 218 9.43 -2.78 21.95
N CYS A 219 9.42 -2.97 20.63
CA CYS A 219 8.44 -3.81 19.92
C CYS A 219 8.57 -5.28 20.32
N LEU A 220 9.79 -5.84 20.26
CA LEU A 220 10.05 -7.22 20.64
C LEU A 220 9.78 -7.47 22.12
N SER A 221 10.28 -6.60 23.00
CA SER A 221 10.04 -6.71 24.44
C SER A 221 8.54 -6.69 24.79
N SER A 222 7.75 -5.81 24.14
CA SER A 222 6.30 -5.78 24.32
C SER A 222 5.63 -7.07 23.87
N TRP A 223 6.08 -7.67 22.76
CA TRP A 223 5.55 -8.92 22.26
C TRP A 223 5.93 -10.10 23.15
N LEU A 224 7.18 -10.21 23.58
CA LEU A 224 7.63 -11.25 24.51
C LEU A 224 6.87 -11.23 25.85
N LYS A 225 6.55 -10.03 26.36
CA LYS A 225 5.69 -9.90 27.55
C LYS A 225 4.27 -10.46 27.37
N LEU A 226 3.75 -10.39 26.13
CA LEU A 226 2.41 -10.90 25.83
C LEU A 226 2.38 -12.41 25.60
N VAL A 227 3.41 -12.96 24.93
CA VAL A 227 3.45 -14.40 24.59
C VAL A 227 4.12 -15.25 25.67
N GLY A 228 4.94 -14.63 26.57
CA GLY A 228 5.68 -15.36 27.59
C GLY A 228 6.54 -16.47 26.96
N ASP A 229 6.47 -17.67 27.52
CA ASP A 229 7.21 -18.84 27.04
C ASP A 229 6.69 -19.42 25.71
N ASP A 230 5.50 -18.98 25.25
CA ASP A 230 4.90 -19.45 23.99
C ASP A 230 5.53 -18.79 22.74
N TRP A 231 6.64 -18.08 22.89
CA TRP A 231 7.38 -17.52 21.75
C TRP A 231 8.00 -18.60 20.84
N ASP A 232 8.26 -19.81 21.37
CA ASP A 232 8.92 -20.92 20.63
C ASP A 232 7.94 -21.73 19.77
N THR A 233 7.10 -21.06 19.04
CA THR A 233 6.20 -21.59 18.01
C THR A 233 6.69 -21.22 16.63
N ASP A 234 6.18 -21.85 15.56
CA ASP A 234 6.54 -21.48 14.19
C ASP A 234 6.29 -20.01 13.90
N LYS A 235 5.17 -19.46 14.41
CA LYS A 235 4.84 -18.02 14.32
C LYS A 235 5.85 -17.18 15.06
N GLY A 236 6.21 -17.55 16.26
CA GLY A 236 7.17 -16.82 17.07
C GLY A 236 8.58 -16.90 16.51
N LYS A 237 9.01 -18.06 16.03
CA LYS A 237 10.30 -18.23 15.32
C LYS A 237 10.39 -17.33 14.09
N ASP A 238 9.29 -17.09 13.38
CA ASP A 238 9.24 -16.12 12.29
C ASP A 238 9.47 -14.68 12.78
N ILE A 239 8.83 -14.29 13.87
CA ILE A 239 9.02 -12.97 14.50
C ILE A 239 10.48 -12.77 14.94
N ILE A 240 11.06 -13.76 15.64
CA ILE A 240 12.46 -13.72 16.08
C ILE A 240 13.42 -13.64 14.89
N TRP A 241 13.19 -14.45 13.88
CA TRP A 241 13.99 -14.42 12.65
C TRP A 241 14.01 -13.05 11.97
N ARG A 242 12.86 -12.37 11.92
CA ARG A 242 12.73 -11.06 11.29
C ARG A 242 13.24 -9.92 12.15
N SER A 243 13.28 -10.10 13.48
CA SER A 243 13.62 -9.07 14.44
C SER A 243 15.08 -8.59 14.31
N ARG A 244 15.29 -7.32 14.67
CA ARG A 244 16.60 -6.67 14.77
C ARG A 244 16.83 -6.09 16.18
N ALA A 245 16.01 -6.55 17.15
CA ALA A 245 16.20 -6.19 18.55
C ALA A 245 17.46 -6.88 19.11
N LYS A 246 18.10 -6.26 20.08
CA LYS A 246 19.31 -6.81 20.73
C LYS A 246 19.11 -8.21 21.28
N GLU A 247 17.96 -8.46 21.89
CA GLU A 247 17.61 -9.76 22.48
C GLU A 247 17.43 -10.88 21.43
N SER A 248 17.19 -10.51 20.16
CA SER A 248 16.92 -11.48 19.08
C SER A 248 18.07 -12.47 18.88
N SER A 249 19.33 -12.04 19.01
CA SER A 249 20.50 -12.88 18.80
C SER A 249 20.51 -14.09 19.75
N LEU A 250 20.22 -13.88 21.03
CA LEU A 250 20.16 -14.94 22.03
C LEU A 250 18.96 -15.87 21.82
N LEU A 251 17.83 -15.35 21.35
CA LEU A 251 16.66 -16.16 20.98
C LEU A 251 16.95 -17.01 19.73
N ILE A 252 17.66 -16.46 18.74
CA ILE A 252 18.14 -17.19 17.57
C ILE A 252 19.10 -18.34 17.99
N ALA A 253 20.01 -18.07 18.94
CA ALA A 253 20.89 -19.11 19.47
C ALA A 253 20.10 -20.25 20.13
N LYS A 254 19.06 -19.96 20.92
CA LYS A 254 18.16 -20.96 21.48
C LYS A 254 17.46 -21.79 20.41
N ILE A 255 16.97 -21.16 19.33
CA ILE A 255 16.35 -21.85 18.20
C ILE A 255 17.35 -22.81 17.52
N LEU A 256 18.58 -22.36 17.31
CA LEU A 256 19.64 -23.17 16.66
C LEU A 256 20.09 -24.37 17.51
N LYS A 257 20.01 -24.24 18.83
CA LYS A 257 20.32 -25.35 19.78
C LYS A 257 19.18 -26.35 19.94
N ASP A 258 17.94 -25.97 19.59
CA ASP A 258 16.80 -26.89 19.72
C ASP A 258 16.92 -28.04 18.69
N PRO A 259 16.99 -29.31 19.17
CA PRO A 259 17.06 -30.47 18.28
C PRO A 259 15.77 -30.68 17.46
N LYS A 260 14.66 -30.06 17.85
CA LYS A 260 13.40 -30.11 17.11
C LYS A 260 13.42 -29.28 15.84
N VAL A 261 14.34 -28.30 15.72
CA VAL A 261 14.48 -27.48 14.53
C VAL A 261 15.16 -28.32 13.42
N PRO A 262 14.45 -28.55 12.29
CA PRO A 262 15.00 -29.33 11.18
C PRO A 262 16.32 -28.75 10.67
N GLU A 263 17.27 -29.61 10.31
CA GLU A 263 18.59 -29.21 9.81
C GLU A 263 18.47 -28.30 8.58
N LYS A 264 17.53 -28.56 7.69
CA LYS A 264 17.25 -27.76 6.49
C LYS A 264 16.84 -26.32 6.79
N ASP A 265 16.30 -26.04 7.99
CA ASP A 265 15.81 -24.72 8.39
C ASP A 265 16.86 -23.92 9.17
N ARG A 266 17.91 -24.55 9.68
CA ARG A 266 19.00 -23.90 10.45
C ARG A 266 19.74 -22.82 9.65
N PRO A 267 20.06 -22.97 8.35
CA PRO A 267 20.72 -21.91 7.57
C PRO A 267 19.96 -20.59 7.58
N ARG A 268 18.62 -20.62 7.65
CA ARG A 268 17.78 -19.42 7.74
C ARG A 268 18.09 -18.62 9.02
N TYR A 269 18.26 -19.30 10.16
CA TYR A 269 18.52 -18.66 11.44
C TYR A 269 19.97 -18.20 11.56
N PHE A 270 20.94 -18.94 11.03
CA PHE A 270 22.32 -18.44 10.91
C PHE A 270 22.37 -17.17 10.08
N ARG A 271 21.67 -17.13 8.96
CA ARG A 271 21.57 -15.93 8.12
C ARG A 271 20.94 -14.73 8.85
N ALA A 272 20.05 -14.96 9.81
CA ALA A 272 19.45 -13.88 10.60
C ALA A 272 20.47 -13.17 11.51
N LEU A 273 21.51 -13.86 11.96
CA LEU A 273 22.60 -13.28 12.75
C LEU A 273 23.42 -12.26 11.96
N ASP A 274 23.51 -12.37 10.63
CA ASP A 274 24.22 -11.39 9.79
C ASP A 274 23.63 -9.99 9.87
N PHE A 275 22.38 -9.88 10.31
CA PHE A 275 21.67 -8.61 10.45
C PHE A 275 21.63 -8.07 11.89
N GLN A 276 22.34 -8.72 12.81
CA GLN A 276 22.49 -8.26 14.19
C GLN A 276 23.81 -7.49 14.34
N ASP A 277 23.90 -6.66 15.37
CA ASP A 277 25.14 -5.97 15.69
C ASP A 277 26.26 -6.98 16.01
N ALA A 278 27.53 -6.60 15.75
CA ALA A 278 28.67 -7.49 15.86
C ALA A 278 28.79 -8.15 17.26
N ALA A 279 28.59 -7.36 18.32
CA ALA A 279 28.68 -7.85 19.69
C ALA A 279 27.59 -8.88 20.02
N GLN A 280 26.33 -8.60 19.65
CA GLN A 280 25.23 -9.52 19.88
C GLN A 280 25.37 -10.79 19.03
N ARG A 281 25.89 -10.69 17.82
CA ARG A 281 26.17 -11.85 16.97
C ARG A 281 27.24 -12.73 17.57
N GLU A 282 28.36 -12.15 18.05
CA GLU A 282 29.46 -12.88 18.70
C GLU A 282 28.96 -13.61 19.94
N GLU A 283 28.21 -12.96 20.83
CA GLU A 283 27.62 -13.57 22.01
C GLU A 283 26.71 -14.77 21.64
N ALA A 284 25.87 -14.61 20.63
CA ALA A 284 25.00 -15.69 20.13
C ALA A 284 25.80 -16.88 19.60
N LEU A 285 26.88 -16.64 18.83
CA LEU A 285 27.73 -17.70 18.31
C LEU A 285 28.45 -18.48 19.40
N ILE A 286 28.94 -17.78 20.44
CA ILE A 286 29.53 -18.43 21.62
C ILE A 286 28.49 -19.34 22.28
N LYS A 287 27.27 -18.82 22.48
CA LYS A 287 26.18 -19.64 23.08
C LYS A 287 25.77 -20.86 22.25
N ILE A 288 25.94 -20.84 20.94
CA ILE A 288 25.69 -22.01 20.07
C ILE A 288 26.77 -23.07 20.24
N LEU A 289 28.02 -22.68 20.51
CA LEU A 289 29.17 -23.58 20.64
C LEU A 289 29.28 -24.23 22.05
N GLU A 290 28.75 -23.55 23.09
CA GLU A 290 28.61 -24.13 24.45
C GLU A 290 27.56 -25.26 24.47
#